data_2873d083d38946f6b139917776316b0b
#
_entry.id   2873d083d38946f6b139917776316b0b
#
_cell.length_a   1.000
_cell.length_b   1.000
_cell.length_c   1.000
_cell.angle_alpha   90.00
_cell.angle_beta   90.00
_cell.angle_gamma   90.00
#
_symmetry.space_group_name_H-M   'P 1'
#
loop_
_entity.id
_entity.type
_entity.pdbx_description
1 polymer ?
#
loop_
_entity_poly.entity_id
_entity_poly.type
_entity_poly.pdbx_seq_one_letter_code
_entity_poly.pdbx_strand_id
1 'polypeptide(L)'
;GCPWDKVQTHASIRKNFLEETCEALEAIDADDAVLLREELGDVLMQVVFHAAMEEERGRFTFEDVCRNVCEKLVFRHPNIFASSAAENAGINGWDALKNKEKGRTTLADELATVPATLPALMRAQKLQKRAAGHGLGQQDAAAAQHQLEAAVQDFGKAEEAAKQEAAGRLLFAAVNAARLAGVDAEEALTFASKRFAQQCLEQEQSGIQVE
;
A
#
# COMPACT_ATOMS: atom_id res chain seq x y z
N GLY A 1 27.48 10.31 16.14
CA GLY A 1 26.96 9.00 15.87
C GLY A 1 28.07 7.95 15.75
N CYS A 2 27.73 6.66 15.73
CA CYS A 2 28.72 5.61 15.54
C CYS A 2 29.33 5.68 14.13
N PRO A 3 30.50 5.04 13.88
CA PRO A 3 31.13 5.06 12.55
C PRO A 3 30.24 4.51 11.44
N TRP A 4 29.35 3.56 11.77
CA TRP A 4 28.40 2.99 10.81
C TRP A 4 27.31 4.00 10.42
N ASP A 5 26.73 4.72 11.40
CA ASP A 5 25.70 5.73 11.15
C ASP A 5 26.18 6.84 10.21
N LYS A 6 27.40 7.30 10.42
CA LYS A 6 27.99 8.45 9.69
C LYS A 6 28.16 8.23 8.19
N VAL A 7 28.19 6.98 7.73
CA VAL A 7 28.39 6.66 6.31
C VAL A 7 27.08 6.31 5.61
N GLN A 8 25.96 6.27 6.34
CA GLN A 8 24.68 5.90 5.75
C GLN A 8 24.13 7.01 4.86
N THR A 9 23.34 6.57 3.92
CA THR A 9 22.57 7.42 2.99
C THR A 9 21.13 6.96 2.96
N HIS A 10 20.20 7.79 2.48
CA HIS A 10 18.81 7.37 2.28
C HIS A 10 18.69 6.08 1.44
N ALA A 11 19.57 5.90 0.47
CA ALA A 11 19.58 4.73 -0.39
C ALA A 11 20.08 3.48 0.34
N SER A 12 21.12 3.60 1.19
CA SER A 12 21.72 2.45 1.88
C SER A 12 20.79 1.86 2.94
N ILE A 13 20.01 2.70 3.66
CA ILE A 13 19.09 2.24 4.71
C ILE A 13 17.63 2.10 4.23
N ARG A 14 17.37 2.32 2.92
CA ARG A 14 16.02 2.17 2.35
C ARG A 14 15.46 0.75 2.57
N LYS A 15 16.33 -0.26 2.48
CA LYS A 15 15.94 -1.66 2.69
C LYS A 15 15.52 -1.90 4.13
N ASN A 16 16.29 -1.40 5.10
CA ASN A 16 15.98 -1.51 6.51
C ASN A 16 14.62 -0.87 6.83
N PHE A 17 14.35 0.34 6.29
CA PHE A 17 13.05 0.98 6.48
C PHE A 17 11.86 0.12 5.99
N LEU A 18 12.04 -0.66 4.92
CA LEU A 18 11.05 -1.61 4.46
C LEU A 18 10.94 -2.83 5.38
N GLU A 19 12.09 -3.38 5.83
CA GLU A 19 12.14 -4.52 6.75
C GLU A 19 11.43 -4.21 8.06
N GLU A 20 11.78 -3.13 8.77
CA GLU A 20 11.12 -2.73 10.02
C GLU A 20 9.60 -2.51 9.83
N THR A 21 9.20 -1.95 8.66
CA THR A 21 7.77 -1.80 8.37
C THR A 21 7.08 -3.15 8.21
N CYS A 22 7.71 -4.14 7.60
CA CYS A 22 7.15 -5.48 7.46
C CYS A 22 7.09 -6.21 8.81
N GLU A 23 8.10 -6.07 9.66
CA GLU A 23 8.15 -6.65 11.01
C GLU A 23 7.04 -6.06 11.90
N ALA A 24 6.82 -4.75 11.82
CA ALA A 24 5.67 -4.12 12.47
C ALA A 24 4.32 -4.67 11.97
N LEU A 25 4.18 -4.97 10.67
CA LEU A 25 2.98 -5.60 10.13
C LEU A 25 2.81 -7.04 10.64
N GLU A 26 3.89 -7.81 10.75
CA GLU A 26 3.85 -9.16 11.32
C GLU A 26 3.43 -9.16 12.79
N ALA A 27 3.92 -8.19 13.56
CA ALA A 27 3.52 -8.01 14.96
C ALA A 27 2.02 -7.67 15.10
N ILE A 28 1.48 -6.85 14.18
CA ILE A 28 0.04 -6.55 14.10
C ILE A 28 -0.76 -7.81 13.76
N ASP A 29 -0.32 -8.58 12.78
CA ASP A 29 -0.99 -9.82 12.36
C ASP A 29 -0.98 -10.90 13.45
N ALA A 30 0.07 -10.91 14.28
CA ALA A 30 0.20 -11.83 15.41
C ALA A 30 -0.56 -11.37 16.67
N ASP A 31 -1.11 -10.16 16.68
CA ASP A 31 -1.68 -9.50 17.87
C ASP A 31 -0.69 -9.46 19.06
N ASP A 32 0.62 -9.31 18.74
CA ASP A 32 1.70 -9.24 19.73
C ASP A 32 2.04 -7.79 20.08
N ALA A 33 1.47 -7.30 21.18
CA ALA A 33 1.68 -5.92 21.63
C ALA A 33 3.12 -5.64 22.10
N VAL A 34 3.88 -6.65 22.53
CA VAL A 34 5.28 -6.47 22.96
C VAL A 34 6.16 -6.29 21.74
N LEU A 35 6.03 -7.19 20.76
CA LEU A 35 6.75 -7.10 19.50
C LEU A 35 6.36 -5.82 18.75
N LEU A 36 5.06 -5.50 18.64
CA LEU A 36 4.60 -4.28 17.97
C LEU A 36 5.23 -3.01 18.56
N ARG A 37 5.40 -2.95 19.88
CA ARG A 37 6.04 -1.80 20.53
C ARG A 37 7.52 -1.69 20.14
N GLU A 38 8.21 -2.82 20.02
CA GLU A 38 9.61 -2.90 19.58
C GLU A 38 9.72 -2.40 18.13
N GLU A 39 8.98 -3.01 17.22
CA GLU A 39 9.04 -2.71 15.78
C GLU A 39 8.60 -1.27 15.45
N LEU A 40 7.61 -0.73 16.16
CA LEU A 40 7.25 0.68 16.03
C LEU A 40 8.40 1.61 16.48
N GLY A 41 9.22 1.19 17.43
CA GLY A 41 10.45 1.89 17.83
C GLY A 41 11.46 1.91 16.68
N ASP A 42 11.65 0.78 16.00
CA ASP A 42 12.60 0.65 14.90
C ASP A 42 12.13 1.40 13.65
N VAL A 43 10.84 1.37 13.31
CA VAL A 43 10.25 2.26 12.29
C VAL A 43 10.47 3.73 12.65
N LEU A 44 10.25 4.13 13.91
CA LEU A 44 10.49 5.50 14.36
C LEU A 44 11.96 5.86 14.26
N MET A 45 12.88 4.96 14.62
CA MET A 45 14.31 5.15 14.47
C MET A 45 14.68 5.44 13.01
N GLN A 46 14.12 4.70 12.04
CA GLN A 46 14.33 4.98 10.61
C GLN A 46 13.85 6.39 10.23
N VAL A 47 12.69 6.84 10.73
CA VAL A 47 12.19 8.20 10.49
C VAL A 47 13.15 9.26 11.02
N VAL A 48 13.61 9.10 12.28
CA VAL A 48 14.57 10.02 12.90
C VAL A 48 15.88 10.03 12.13
N PHE A 49 16.37 8.86 11.71
CA PHE A 49 17.62 8.73 10.99
C PHE A 49 17.59 9.44 9.63
N HIS A 50 16.50 9.26 8.86
CA HIS A 50 16.29 10.00 7.63
C HIS A 50 16.18 11.51 7.84
N ALA A 51 15.53 11.96 8.91
CA ALA A 51 15.42 13.37 9.25
C ALA A 51 16.77 13.98 9.63
N ALA A 52 17.59 13.28 10.43
CA ALA A 52 18.93 13.74 10.80
C ALA A 52 19.84 13.94 9.58
N MET A 53 19.80 13.02 8.59
CA MET A 53 20.54 13.20 7.34
C MET A 53 20.10 14.45 6.55
N GLU A 54 18.83 14.82 6.61
CA GLU A 54 18.31 16.01 5.94
C GLU A 54 18.62 17.29 6.71
N GLU A 55 18.65 17.22 8.02
CA GLU A 55 19.08 18.32 8.89
C GLU A 55 20.55 18.67 8.66
N GLU A 56 21.45 17.66 8.56
CA GLU A 56 22.87 17.88 8.19
C GLU A 56 23.03 18.55 6.82
N ARG A 57 22.06 18.37 5.90
CA ARG A 57 22.01 19.02 4.59
C ARG A 57 21.31 20.39 4.60
N GLY A 58 20.81 20.82 5.76
CA GLY A 58 20.08 22.08 5.93
C GLY A 58 18.73 22.12 5.20
N ARG A 59 18.07 20.95 4.96
CA ARG A 59 16.81 20.89 4.20
C ARG A 59 15.57 20.86 5.11
N PHE A 60 15.53 20.01 6.11
CA PHE A 60 14.48 19.96 7.13
C PHE A 60 14.93 19.19 8.36
N THR A 61 14.23 19.37 9.47
CA THR A 61 14.48 18.73 10.77
C THR A 61 13.41 17.68 11.09
N PHE A 62 13.63 16.87 12.12
CA PHE A 62 12.59 15.99 12.65
C PHE A 62 11.37 16.78 13.17
N GLU A 63 11.58 17.96 13.75
CA GLU A 63 10.48 18.85 14.15
C GLU A 63 9.61 19.26 12.95
N ASP A 64 10.20 19.53 11.80
CA ASP A 64 9.46 19.85 10.58
C ASP A 64 8.62 18.66 10.09
N VAL A 65 9.13 17.44 10.21
CA VAL A 65 8.34 16.22 9.90
C VAL A 65 7.12 16.13 10.82
N CYS A 66 7.30 16.33 12.13
CA CYS A 66 6.20 16.30 13.10
C CYS A 66 5.19 17.42 12.84
N ARG A 67 5.66 18.66 12.61
CA ARG A 67 4.82 19.81 12.31
C ARG A 67 3.96 19.57 11.05
N ASN A 68 4.58 19.09 9.98
CA ASN A 68 3.87 18.76 8.74
C ASN A 68 2.77 17.70 8.94
N VAL A 69 2.99 16.69 9.78
CA VAL A 69 1.96 15.68 10.09
C VAL A 69 0.81 16.34 10.86
N CYS A 70 1.11 17.15 11.88
CA CYS A 70 0.09 17.84 12.67
C CYS A 70 -0.77 18.77 11.81
N GLU A 71 -0.15 19.63 11.00
CA GLU A 71 -0.85 20.55 10.09
C GLU A 71 -1.77 19.80 9.12
N LYS A 72 -1.26 18.71 8.54
CA LYS A 72 -2.03 17.83 7.66
C LYS A 72 -3.24 17.21 8.37
N LEU A 73 -3.07 16.73 9.59
CA LEU A 73 -4.17 16.13 10.38
C LEU A 73 -5.23 17.19 10.73
N VAL A 74 -4.81 18.37 11.18
CA VAL A 74 -5.73 19.50 11.46
C VAL A 74 -6.52 19.87 10.21
N PHE A 75 -5.84 20.04 9.08
CA PHE A 75 -6.50 20.40 7.81
C PHE A 75 -7.51 19.36 7.33
N ARG A 76 -7.18 18.05 7.51
CA ARG A 76 -8.02 16.95 7.01
C ARG A 76 -9.13 16.51 7.96
N HIS A 77 -9.17 17.07 9.19
CA HIS A 77 -10.23 16.82 10.17
C HIS A 77 -10.96 18.10 10.55
N PRO A 78 -11.58 18.82 9.57
CA PRO A 78 -12.27 20.05 9.87
C PRO A 78 -13.44 19.86 10.85
N ASN A 79 -14.05 18.68 10.87
CA ASN A 79 -15.09 18.30 11.82
C ASN A 79 -14.63 18.24 13.28
N ILE A 80 -13.32 18.15 13.53
CA ILE A 80 -12.73 18.12 14.88
C ILE A 80 -12.15 19.50 15.24
N PHE A 81 -11.47 20.14 14.30
CA PHE A 81 -10.64 21.33 14.56
C PHE A 81 -11.25 22.64 14.07
N ALA A 82 -12.26 22.63 13.19
CA ALA A 82 -12.95 23.85 12.77
C ALA A 82 -14.14 24.15 13.70
N SER A 83 -14.23 25.40 14.17
CA SER A 83 -15.39 25.89 14.91
C SER A 83 -16.57 26.07 13.96
N SER A 84 -17.54 25.17 14.02
CA SER A 84 -18.85 25.16 13.33
C SER A 84 -18.90 24.82 11.83
N ALA A 85 -19.86 23.94 11.49
CA ALA A 85 -20.47 23.69 10.17
C ALA A 85 -19.70 22.92 9.10
N ALA A 86 -18.60 22.23 9.39
CA ALA A 86 -18.08 21.20 8.47
C ALA A 86 -18.64 19.80 8.82
N GLU A 87 -19.96 19.71 9.02
CA GLU A 87 -20.65 18.44 9.11
C GLU A 87 -20.56 17.73 7.76
N ASN A 88 -20.08 16.47 7.79
CA ASN A 88 -20.09 15.51 6.68
C ASN A 88 -18.92 15.48 5.68
N ALA A 89 -17.69 15.67 6.09
CA ALA A 89 -16.59 15.03 5.36
C ALA A 89 -16.53 13.54 5.76
N GLY A 90 -17.46 12.72 5.26
CA GLY A 90 -17.38 11.27 5.37
C GLY A 90 -16.10 10.74 4.72
N ILE A 91 -15.85 9.44 4.81
CA ILE A 91 -14.66 8.75 4.25
C ILE A 91 -14.38 9.16 2.77
N ASN A 92 -15.43 9.48 2.01
CA ASN A 92 -15.33 9.99 0.65
C ASN A 92 -14.78 11.44 0.56
N GLY A 93 -14.81 12.22 1.63
CA GLY A 93 -14.25 13.57 1.69
C GLY A 93 -12.72 13.59 1.90
N TRP A 94 -12.13 12.52 2.44
CA TRP A 94 -10.70 12.47 2.75
C TRP A 94 -9.81 12.59 1.51
N ASP A 95 -10.09 11.83 0.45
CA ASP A 95 -9.34 11.91 -0.80
C ASP A 95 -9.53 13.29 -1.48
N ALA A 96 -10.75 13.87 -1.42
CA ALA A 96 -11.01 15.22 -1.92
C ALA A 96 -10.24 16.30 -1.14
N LEU A 97 -10.21 16.23 0.20
CA LEU A 97 -9.41 17.13 1.03
C LEU A 97 -7.92 17.02 0.76
N LYS A 98 -7.42 15.78 0.57
CA LYS A 98 -6.03 15.51 0.21
C LYS A 98 -5.66 16.09 -1.15
N ASN A 99 -6.54 15.98 -2.14
CA ASN A 99 -6.32 16.55 -3.46
C ASN A 99 -6.35 18.08 -3.41
N LYS A 100 -7.29 18.67 -2.65
CA LYS A 100 -7.37 20.12 -2.42
C LYS A 100 -6.10 20.67 -1.74
N GLU A 101 -5.62 20.01 -0.67
CA GLU A 101 -4.38 20.39 0.03
C GLU A 101 -3.18 20.44 -0.92
N LYS A 102 -3.11 19.49 -1.86
CA LYS A 102 -1.99 19.36 -2.80
C LYS A 102 -2.22 20.03 -4.16
N GLY A 103 -3.33 20.75 -4.35
CA GLY A 103 -3.66 21.41 -5.62
C GLY A 103 -3.84 20.45 -6.80
N ARG A 104 -4.25 19.20 -6.55
CA ARG A 104 -4.44 18.19 -7.59
C ARG A 104 -5.81 18.30 -8.18
N THR A 105 -5.87 18.49 -9.50
CA THR A 105 -7.12 18.72 -10.22
C THR A 105 -7.35 17.72 -11.36
N THR A 106 -6.32 16.97 -11.76
CA THR A 106 -6.38 16.03 -12.89
C THR A 106 -6.15 14.59 -12.46
N LEU A 107 -6.67 13.64 -13.25
CA LEU A 107 -6.37 12.23 -13.08
C LEU A 107 -4.85 11.96 -13.16
N ALA A 108 -4.14 12.65 -14.04
CA ALA A 108 -2.69 12.49 -14.17
C ALA A 108 -1.98 12.83 -12.85
N ASP A 109 -2.37 13.93 -12.18
CA ASP A 109 -1.85 14.30 -10.87
C ASP A 109 -2.12 13.21 -9.84
N GLU A 110 -3.34 12.65 -9.83
CA GLU A 110 -3.71 11.60 -8.87
C GLU A 110 -2.98 10.29 -9.12
N LEU A 111 -2.85 9.85 -10.38
CA LEU A 111 -2.12 8.64 -10.74
C LEU A 111 -0.64 8.75 -10.39
N ALA A 112 -0.03 9.94 -10.60
CA ALA A 112 1.36 10.21 -10.25
C ALA A 112 1.64 10.10 -8.74
N THR A 113 0.59 10.17 -7.88
CA THR A 113 0.75 10.00 -6.43
C THR A 113 0.83 8.56 -5.96
N VAL A 114 0.56 7.60 -6.84
CA VAL A 114 0.62 6.18 -6.49
C VAL A 114 2.07 5.70 -6.63
N PRO A 115 2.78 5.44 -5.51
CA PRO A 115 4.19 5.09 -5.59
C PRO A 115 4.42 3.82 -6.42
N ALA A 116 5.46 3.86 -7.25
CA ALA A 116 5.85 2.68 -8.06
C ALA A 116 6.39 1.52 -7.21
N THR A 117 6.81 1.84 -5.99
CA THR A 117 7.40 0.89 -5.03
C THR A 117 6.37 0.16 -4.15
N LEU A 118 5.08 0.47 -4.27
CA LEU A 118 4.04 -0.29 -3.57
C LEU A 118 4.02 -1.76 -4.05
N PRO A 119 3.60 -2.69 -3.18
CA PRO A 119 3.23 -4.05 -3.60
C PRO A 119 2.30 -4.02 -4.81
N ALA A 120 2.48 -4.95 -5.73
CA ALA A 120 1.91 -4.83 -7.07
C ALA A 120 0.38 -4.80 -7.09
N LEU A 121 -0.28 -5.65 -6.26
CA LEU A 121 -1.74 -5.69 -6.19
C LEU A 121 -2.29 -4.44 -5.51
N MET A 122 -1.67 -4.00 -4.42
CA MET A 122 -2.02 -2.74 -3.74
C MET A 122 -1.89 -1.55 -4.72
N ARG A 123 -0.81 -1.50 -5.51
CA ARG A 123 -0.61 -0.46 -6.51
C ARG A 123 -1.70 -0.49 -7.59
N ALA A 124 -1.99 -1.67 -8.13
CA ALA A 124 -3.05 -1.86 -9.13
C ALA A 124 -4.41 -1.40 -8.59
N GLN A 125 -4.79 -1.81 -7.37
CA GLN A 125 -6.04 -1.42 -6.74
C GLN A 125 -6.14 0.09 -6.51
N LYS A 126 -5.05 0.75 -6.10
CA LYS A 126 -5.00 2.21 -5.94
C LYS A 126 -5.16 2.94 -7.28
N LEU A 127 -4.50 2.48 -8.35
CA LEU A 127 -4.65 3.05 -9.69
C LEU A 127 -6.09 2.92 -10.20
N GLN A 128 -6.69 1.73 -10.04
CA GLN A 128 -8.10 1.49 -10.42
C GLN A 128 -9.06 2.35 -9.61
N LYS A 129 -8.83 2.52 -8.29
CA LYS A 129 -9.63 3.40 -7.44
C LYS A 129 -9.55 4.86 -7.90
N ARG A 130 -8.36 5.36 -8.27
CA ARG A 130 -8.18 6.73 -8.79
C ARG A 130 -8.92 6.91 -10.12
N ALA A 131 -8.74 5.98 -11.06
CA ALA A 131 -9.44 6.01 -12.35
C ALA A 131 -10.97 6.00 -12.16
N ALA A 132 -11.47 5.18 -11.25
CA ALA A 132 -12.89 5.08 -10.91
C ALA A 132 -13.46 6.41 -10.39
N GLY A 133 -12.71 7.17 -9.59
CA GLY A 133 -13.10 8.49 -9.13
C GLY A 133 -13.31 9.52 -10.25
N HIS A 134 -12.74 9.28 -11.43
CA HIS A 134 -12.90 10.08 -12.64
C HIS A 134 -13.85 9.45 -13.68
N GLY A 135 -14.62 8.42 -13.29
CA GLY A 135 -15.54 7.71 -14.19
C GLY A 135 -14.86 6.82 -15.22
N LEU A 136 -13.56 6.49 -15.01
CA LEU A 136 -12.77 5.65 -15.92
C LEU A 136 -12.54 4.24 -15.34
N GLY A 137 -12.30 3.30 -16.24
CA GLY A 137 -12.16 1.88 -15.90
C GLY A 137 -13.50 1.21 -15.64
N GLN A 138 -13.47 -0.12 -15.51
CA GLN A 138 -14.69 -0.90 -15.26
C GLN A 138 -15.14 -0.74 -13.80
N GLN A 139 -16.38 -0.29 -13.61
CA GLN A 139 -16.98 -0.03 -12.29
C GLN A 139 -18.23 -0.88 -12.02
N ASP A 140 -18.76 -1.54 -13.04
CA ASP A 140 -19.83 -2.52 -12.89
C ASP A 140 -19.26 -3.89 -12.49
N ALA A 141 -19.78 -4.46 -11.40
CA ALA A 141 -19.26 -5.69 -10.84
C ALA A 141 -19.48 -6.91 -11.77
N ALA A 142 -20.61 -6.97 -12.44
CA ALA A 142 -20.89 -8.07 -13.37
C ALA A 142 -19.98 -7.99 -14.60
N ALA A 143 -19.79 -6.78 -15.15
CA ALA A 143 -18.88 -6.59 -16.26
C ALA A 143 -17.39 -6.81 -15.87
N ALA A 144 -17.00 -6.50 -14.64
CA ALA A 144 -15.66 -6.83 -14.14
C ALA A 144 -15.45 -8.34 -13.99
N GLN A 145 -16.48 -9.08 -13.57
CA GLN A 145 -16.46 -10.54 -13.54
C GLN A 145 -16.27 -11.11 -14.95
N HIS A 146 -17.01 -10.64 -15.93
CA HIS A 146 -16.83 -11.07 -17.33
C HIS A 146 -15.45 -10.73 -17.89
N GLN A 147 -14.88 -9.58 -17.52
CA GLN A 147 -13.50 -9.24 -17.90
C GLN A 147 -12.47 -10.19 -17.29
N LEU A 148 -12.69 -10.59 -16.02
CA LEU A 148 -11.82 -11.58 -15.37
C LEU A 148 -11.91 -12.94 -16.07
N GLU A 149 -13.12 -13.42 -16.38
CA GLU A 149 -13.35 -14.68 -17.11
C GLU A 149 -12.68 -14.66 -18.49
N ALA A 150 -12.81 -13.54 -19.23
CA ALA A 150 -12.14 -13.37 -20.50
C ALA A 150 -10.60 -13.39 -20.35
N ALA A 151 -10.06 -12.71 -19.34
CA ALA A 151 -8.63 -12.70 -19.08
C ALA A 151 -8.07 -14.09 -18.69
N VAL A 152 -8.85 -14.92 -17.99
CA VAL A 152 -8.50 -16.33 -17.71
C VAL A 152 -8.39 -17.13 -19.02
N GLN A 153 -9.36 -16.97 -19.93
CA GLN A 153 -9.36 -17.65 -21.22
C GLN A 153 -8.19 -17.20 -22.10
N ASP A 154 -7.92 -15.88 -22.13
CA ASP A 154 -6.81 -15.31 -22.90
C ASP A 154 -5.47 -15.81 -22.39
N PHE A 155 -5.29 -15.89 -21.08
CA PHE A 155 -4.09 -16.46 -20.47
C PHE A 155 -3.91 -17.93 -20.84
N GLY A 156 -4.99 -18.73 -20.82
CA GLY A 156 -4.96 -20.13 -21.21
C GLY A 156 -4.57 -20.37 -22.68
N LYS A 157 -4.94 -19.46 -23.58
CA LYS A 157 -4.68 -19.54 -25.01
C LYS A 157 -3.39 -18.81 -25.46
N ALA A 158 -2.77 -18.04 -24.59
CA ALA A 158 -1.62 -17.21 -24.95
C ALA A 158 -0.40 -18.07 -25.31
N GLU A 159 0.23 -17.73 -26.42
CA GLU A 159 1.53 -18.27 -26.81
C GLU A 159 2.62 -17.78 -25.85
N GLU A 160 3.75 -18.47 -25.82
CA GLU A 160 4.86 -18.18 -24.87
C GLU A 160 5.29 -16.71 -24.88
N ALA A 161 5.43 -16.12 -26.05
CA ALA A 161 5.84 -14.71 -26.19
C ALA A 161 4.81 -13.70 -25.62
N ALA A 162 3.52 -14.08 -25.51
CA ALA A 162 2.44 -13.24 -25.00
C ALA A 162 2.04 -13.59 -23.53
N LYS A 163 2.61 -14.64 -22.97
CA LYS A 163 2.21 -15.23 -21.68
C LYS A 163 2.33 -14.23 -20.52
N GLN A 164 3.43 -13.51 -20.48
CA GLN A 164 3.67 -12.50 -19.43
C GLN A 164 2.64 -11.37 -19.46
N GLU A 165 2.31 -10.88 -20.64
CA GLU A 165 1.31 -9.81 -20.78
C GLU A 165 -0.09 -10.32 -20.42
N ALA A 166 -0.45 -11.54 -20.87
CA ALA A 166 -1.73 -12.16 -20.53
C ALA A 166 -1.86 -12.39 -19.01
N ALA A 167 -0.81 -12.85 -18.34
CA ALA A 167 -0.77 -12.99 -16.88
C ALA A 167 -0.96 -11.62 -16.19
N GLY A 168 -0.32 -10.57 -16.69
CA GLY A 168 -0.49 -9.21 -16.16
C GLY A 168 -1.93 -8.73 -16.28
N ARG A 169 -2.59 -8.95 -17.43
CA ARG A 169 -4.02 -8.60 -17.61
C ARG A 169 -4.93 -9.39 -16.69
N LEU A 170 -4.68 -10.69 -16.53
CA LEU A 170 -5.44 -11.55 -15.62
C LEU A 170 -5.35 -11.05 -14.18
N LEU A 171 -4.14 -10.80 -13.66
CA LEU A 171 -3.94 -10.29 -12.31
C LEU A 171 -4.60 -8.92 -12.11
N PHE A 172 -4.49 -8.04 -13.11
CA PHE A 172 -5.10 -6.71 -13.04
C PHE A 172 -6.64 -6.78 -13.05
N ALA A 173 -7.24 -7.68 -13.81
CA ALA A 173 -8.69 -7.92 -13.80
C ALA A 173 -9.16 -8.53 -12.46
N ALA A 174 -8.39 -9.47 -11.89
CA ALA A 174 -8.67 -10.05 -10.58
C ALA A 174 -8.67 -9.00 -9.47
N VAL A 175 -7.68 -8.09 -9.47
CA VAL A 175 -7.62 -6.96 -8.53
C VAL A 175 -8.85 -6.06 -8.67
N ASN A 176 -9.32 -5.78 -9.89
CA ASN A 176 -10.51 -4.95 -10.07
C ASN A 176 -11.79 -5.64 -9.55
N ALA A 177 -11.93 -6.94 -9.79
CA ALA A 177 -13.05 -7.72 -9.26
C ALA A 177 -13.04 -7.72 -7.72
N ALA A 178 -11.88 -7.95 -7.08
CA ALA A 178 -11.72 -7.86 -5.63
C ALA A 178 -12.09 -6.48 -5.11
N ARG A 179 -11.58 -5.41 -5.73
CA ARG A 179 -11.89 -4.01 -5.35
C ARG A 179 -13.39 -3.72 -5.39
N LEU A 180 -14.09 -4.16 -6.42
CA LEU A 180 -15.55 -3.95 -6.57
C LEU A 180 -16.37 -4.79 -5.58
N ALA A 181 -15.81 -5.91 -5.11
CA ALA A 181 -16.36 -6.70 -4.02
C ALA A 181 -16.03 -6.13 -2.61
N GLY A 182 -15.30 -5.01 -2.53
CA GLY A 182 -14.90 -4.40 -1.26
C GLY A 182 -13.74 -5.13 -0.56
N VAL A 183 -12.99 -5.98 -1.30
CA VAL A 183 -11.87 -6.77 -0.76
C VAL A 183 -10.55 -6.09 -1.11
N ASP A 184 -9.62 -6.02 -0.14
CA ASP A 184 -8.23 -5.66 -0.41
C ASP A 184 -7.51 -6.85 -1.04
N ALA A 185 -6.98 -6.65 -2.26
CA ALA A 185 -6.40 -7.74 -3.04
C ALA A 185 -5.03 -8.19 -2.48
N GLU A 186 -4.25 -7.27 -1.89
CA GLU A 186 -2.95 -7.59 -1.29
C GLU A 186 -3.13 -8.41 -0.02
N GLU A 187 -4.03 -7.96 0.86
CA GLU A 187 -4.36 -8.68 2.10
C GLU A 187 -4.94 -10.07 1.80
N ALA A 188 -5.87 -10.15 0.83
CA ALA A 188 -6.47 -11.43 0.45
C ALA A 188 -5.44 -12.44 -0.07
N LEU A 189 -4.48 -11.98 -0.89
CA LEU A 189 -3.41 -12.86 -1.39
C LEU A 189 -2.41 -13.22 -0.30
N THR A 190 -2.09 -12.29 0.61
CA THR A 190 -1.24 -12.54 1.79
C THR A 190 -1.87 -13.63 2.66
N PHE A 191 -3.17 -13.52 2.95
CA PHE A 191 -3.88 -14.53 3.72
C PHE A 191 -3.89 -15.90 3.02
N ALA A 192 -4.16 -15.94 1.71
CA ALA A 192 -4.13 -17.18 0.94
C ALA A 192 -2.73 -17.83 0.93
N SER A 193 -1.68 -17.01 0.84
CA SER A 193 -0.29 -17.46 0.87
C SER A 193 0.09 -18.05 2.24
N LYS A 194 -0.28 -17.39 3.33
CA LYS A 194 -0.07 -17.90 4.70
C LYS A 194 -0.79 -19.25 4.89
N ARG A 195 -2.03 -19.35 4.44
CA ARG A 195 -2.81 -20.59 4.51
C ARG A 195 -2.19 -21.72 3.69
N PHE A 196 -1.71 -21.42 2.49
CA PHE A 196 -1.01 -22.39 1.65
C PHE A 196 0.27 -22.90 2.34
N ALA A 197 1.10 -22.01 2.88
CA ALA A 197 2.30 -22.40 3.61
C ALA A 197 1.98 -23.31 4.80
N GLN A 198 0.94 -22.99 5.57
CA GLN A 198 0.49 -23.81 6.68
C GLN A 198 0.05 -25.21 6.23
N GLN A 199 -0.71 -25.29 5.13
CA GLN A 199 -1.13 -26.59 4.56
C GLN A 199 0.06 -27.45 4.13
N CYS A 200 1.10 -26.85 3.54
CA CYS A 200 2.32 -27.57 3.18
C CYS A 200 3.03 -28.15 4.42
N LEU A 201 3.14 -27.37 5.51
CA LEU A 201 3.75 -27.84 6.75
C LEU A 201 2.96 -28.99 7.40
N GLU A 202 1.64 -28.91 7.39
CA GLU A 202 0.76 -29.96 7.91
C GLU A 202 0.88 -31.26 7.09
N GLN A 203 1.00 -31.16 5.77
CA GLN A 203 1.23 -32.31 4.88
C GLN A 203 2.59 -32.95 5.13
N GLU A 204 3.65 -32.17 5.26
CA GLU A 204 4.99 -32.66 5.59
C GLU A 204 5.00 -33.42 6.92
N GLN A 205 4.38 -32.88 7.98
CA GLN A 205 4.26 -33.53 9.29
C GLN A 205 3.44 -34.82 9.24
N SER A 206 2.46 -34.89 8.32
CA SER A 206 1.61 -36.09 8.14
C SER A 206 2.28 -37.18 7.30
N GLY A 207 3.52 -36.98 6.82
CA GLY A 207 4.26 -37.95 6.00
C GLY A 207 3.71 -38.16 4.59
N ILE A 208 2.86 -37.26 4.11
CA ILE A 208 2.34 -37.28 2.75
C ILE A 208 3.36 -36.57 1.86
N GLN A 209 4.14 -37.32 1.08
CA GLN A 209 4.93 -36.72 0.00
C GLN A 209 3.99 -36.14 -1.04
N VAL A 210 4.17 -34.86 -1.34
CA VAL A 210 3.49 -34.20 -2.45
C VAL A 210 4.17 -34.72 -3.73
N GLU A 211 3.43 -35.50 -4.56
CA GLU A 211 3.84 -35.86 -5.91
C GLU A 211 3.78 -34.66 -6.86
#